data_aae3dd93154726cb4859af4c6345eba9
#
_entry.id   aae3dd93154726cb4859af4c6345eba9
#
_cell.length_a   1.000
_cell.length_b   1.000
_cell.length_c   1.000
_cell.angle_alpha   90.00
_cell.angle_beta   90.00
_cell.angle_gamma   90.00
#
_symmetry.space_group_name_H-M   'P 1'
#
loop_
_entity.id
_entity.type
_entity.pdbx_description
1 polymer ?
#
loop_
_entity_poly.entity_id
_entity_poly.type
_entity_poly.pdbx_seq_one_letter_code
_entity_poly.pdbx_strand_id
1 'polypeptide(L)'
;MTDVQQRLIGRIQVGLPTDEAFRLFTPRGEQDWVTGWEPRFPAPAPDDTQPGTVFETNAHGQTTIWLVLDRQWGKRISYARVTPGDQAGTVTIVLSPTGRHSEVEVTYELTALTGAASSRLREFADDYPAYLRSWQDAISARLSR
;
A
#
# COMPACT_ATOMS: atom_id res chain seq x y z
N MET A 1 17.25 13.05 -16.14
CA MET A 1 16.82 12.57 -16.20
C MET A 1 16.48 11.68 -15.54
N THR A 2 16.37 11.34 -14.93
CA THR A 2 16.25 10.34 -14.05
C THR A 2 15.12 10.35 -13.11
N ASP A 3 14.14 11.19 -13.33
CA ASP A 3 12.99 11.32 -12.45
C ASP A 3 11.89 10.31 -12.75
N VAL A 4 12.20 9.30 -13.59
CA VAL A 4 11.23 8.27 -13.89
C VAL A 4 11.06 7.27 -12.75
N GLN A 5 12.02 7.24 -11.82
CA GLN A 5 11.96 6.32 -10.67
C GLN A 5 11.97 7.07 -9.35
N GLN A 6 11.19 6.60 -8.39
CA GLN A 6 11.17 7.13 -7.04
C GLN A 6 11.17 5.98 -6.03
N ARG A 7 11.95 6.14 -4.97
CA ARG A 7 11.92 5.23 -3.82
C ARG A 7 11.56 6.05 -2.61
N LEU A 8 10.40 5.77 -2.03
CA LEU A 8 9.80 6.57 -0.95
C LEU A 8 9.64 5.70 0.27
N ILE A 9 10.20 6.14 1.39
CA ILE A 9 10.14 5.40 2.65
C ILE A 9 9.57 6.32 3.73
N GLY A 10 8.62 5.80 4.48
CA GLY A 10 8.09 6.52 5.63
C GLY A 10 7.52 5.57 6.65
N ARG A 11 7.16 6.08 7.81
CA ARG A 11 6.68 5.28 8.93
C ARG A 11 5.43 5.88 9.52
N ILE A 12 4.55 5.00 10.01
CA ILE A 12 3.37 5.40 10.75
C ILE A 12 3.29 4.56 12.03
N GLN A 13 2.49 5.05 12.98
CA GLN A 13 2.23 4.34 14.23
C GLN A 13 0.81 3.82 14.21
N VAL A 14 0.63 2.56 14.59
CA VAL A 14 -0.69 1.92 14.64
C VAL A 14 -0.91 1.40 16.05
N GLY A 15 -2.05 1.72 16.64
CA GLY A 15 -2.37 1.41 18.04
C GLY A 15 -2.83 -0.03 18.25
N LEU A 16 -2.19 -1.00 17.60
CA LEU A 16 -2.48 -2.43 17.71
C LEU A 16 -1.17 -3.21 17.70
N PRO A 17 -1.14 -4.41 18.31
CA PRO A 17 0.00 -5.32 18.16
C PRO A 17 0.19 -5.72 16.71
N THR A 18 1.39 -6.18 16.35
CA THR A 18 1.76 -6.39 14.94
C THR A 18 0.87 -7.41 14.20
N ASP A 19 0.45 -8.48 14.84
CA ASP A 19 -0.40 -9.47 14.16
C ASP A 19 -1.81 -8.95 13.91
N GLU A 20 -2.34 -8.07 14.77
CA GLU A 20 -3.62 -7.42 14.51
C GLU A 20 -3.49 -6.27 13.53
N ALA A 21 -2.42 -5.47 13.66
CA ALA A 21 -2.17 -4.36 12.74
C ALA A 21 -1.97 -4.86 11.31
N PHE A 22 -1.36 -6.03 11.13
CA PHE A 22 -1.11 -6.60 9.82
C PHE A 22 -2.39 -6.71 8.99
N ARG A 23 -3.52 -7.03 9.61
CA ARG A 23 -4.80 -7.18 8.90
C ARG A 23 -5.23 -5.91 8.17
N LEU A 24 -4.83 -4.75 8.69
CA LEU A 24 -5.18 -3.47 8.08
C LEU A 24 -4.50 -3.25 6.73
N PHE A 25 -3.42 -3.98 6.47
CA PHE A 25 -2.62 -3.81 5.26
C PHE A 25 -2.79 -4.96 4.27
N THR A 26 -3.75 -5.85 4.50
CA THR A 26 -4.12 -6.88 3.54
C THR A 26 -5.04 -6.28 2.48
N PRO A 27 -5.18 -6.91 1.30
CA PRO A 27 -6.07 -6.36 0.27
C PRO A 27 -7.49 -6.07 0.78
N ARG A 28 -8.11 -6.99 1.50
CA ARG A 28 -9.46 -6.74 2.03
C ARG A 28 -9.45 -5.86 3.27
N GLY A 29 -8.39 -5.93 4.06
CA GLY A 29 -8.30 -5.13 5.29
C GLY A 29 -8.25 -3.63 5.01
N GLU A 30 -7.71 -3.22 3.88
CA GLU A 30 -7.64 -1.80 3.53
C GLU A 30 -9.01 -1.20 3.26
N GLN A 31 -10.02 -2.02 2.99
CA GLN A 31 -11.40 -1.52 2.83
C GLN A 31 -11.91 -0.83 4.09
N ASP A 32 -11.38 -1.18 5.24
CA ASP A 32 -11.86 -0.62 6.52
C ASP A 32 -11.46 0.83 6.71
N TRP A 33 -10.41 1.29 6.05
CA TRP A 33 -9.87 2.63 6.31
C TRP A 33 -9.47 3.41 5.07
N VAL A 34 -9.35 2.78 3.91
CA VAL A 34 -9.02 3.49 2.66
C VAL A 34 -10.29 3.81 1.91
N THR A 35 -10.59 5.10 1.78
CA THR A 35 -11.79 5.55 1.07
C THR A 35 -11.73 5.14 -0.40
N GLY A 36 -12.80 4.52 -0.89
CA GLY A 36 -12.90 4.11 -2.29
C GLY A 36 -12.14 2.85 -2.65
N TRP A 37 -11.54 2.19 -1.65
CA TRP A 37 -10.80 0.96 -1.89
C TRP A 37 -11.74 -0.23 -2.05
N GLU A 38 -11.79 -0.80 -3.26
CA GLU A 38 -12.65 -1.94 -3.58
C GLU A 38 -11.85 -2.95 -4.38
N PRO A 39 -11.14 -3.86 -3.71
CA PRO A 39 -10.35 -4.87 -4.42
C PRO A 39 -11.26 -5.88 -5.09
N ARG A 40 -10.99 -6.17 -6.35
CA ARG A 40 -11.71 -7.15 -7.13
C ARG A 40 -10.77 -8.30 -7.47
N PHE A 41 -11.20 -9.52 -7.15
CA PHE A 41 -10.38 -10.71 -7.34
C PHE A 41 -10.90 -11.50 -8.53
N PRO A 42 -10.17 -11.54 -9.67
CA PRO A 42 -10.63 -12.31 -10.85
C PRO A 42 -10.72 -13.80 -10.57
N ALA A 43 -9.90 -14.34 -9.66
CA ALA A 43 -9.96 -15.70 -9.23
C ALA A 43 -10.28 -15.77 -7.74
N PRO A 44 -10.89 -16.84 -7.24
CA PRO A 44 -11.15 -16.96 -5.81
C PRO A 44 -9.86 -16.79 -4.99
N ALA A 45 -9.94 -16.01 -3.93
CA ALA A 45 -8.80 -15.72 -3.07
C ALA A 45 -9.24 -15.77 -1.61
N PRO A 46 -9.47 -17.00 -1.07
CA PRO A 46 -9.87 -17.13 0.34
C PRO A 46 -8.81 -16.56 1.29
N ASP A 47 -7.54 -16.74 0.97
CA ASP A 47 -6.44 -16.07 1.67
C ASP A 47 -5.89 -15.00 0.71
N ASP A 48 -6.32 -13.77 0.90
CA ASP A 48 -5.97 -12.66 0.01
C ASP A 48 -4.51 -12.21 0.16
N THR A 49 -3.78 -12.77 1.13
CA THR A 49 -2.36 -12.47 1.33
C THR A 49 -1.44 -13.56 0.78
N GLN A 50 -2.02 -14.60 0.17
CA GLN A 50 -1.23 -15.68 -0.42
C GLN A 50 -0.36 -15.12 -1.54
N PRO A 51 0.96 -15.39 -1.54
CA PRO A 51 1.80 -14.99 -2.68
C PRO A 51 1.25 -15.51 -3.99
N GLY A 52 1.23 -14.66 -5.01
CA GLY A 52 0.64 -14.98 -6.31
C GLY A 52 -0.80 -14.51 -6.46
N THR A 53 -1.45 -14.06 -5.39
CA THR A 53 -2.82 -13.53 -5.47
C THR A 53 -2.83 -12.27 -6.32
N VAL A 54 -3.77 -12.20 -7.28
CA VAL A 54 -3.97 -11.05 -8.15
C VAL A 54 -5.29 -10.38 -7.80
N PHE A 55 -5.28 -9.07 -7.71
CA PHE A 55 -6.51 -8.31 -7.58
C PHE A 55 -6.37 -6.96 -8.30
N GLU A 56 -7.49 -6.29 -8.50
CA GLU A 56 -7.54 -5.01 -9.19
C GLU A 56 -8.26 -3.99 -8.35
N THR A 57 -7.84 -2.74 -8.47
CA THR A 57 -8.57 -1.61 -7.89
C THR A 57 -8.74 -0.54 -8.94
N ASN A 58 -9.79 0.28 -8.80
CA ASN A 58 -10.05 1.41 -9.69
C ASN A 58 -10.00 2.70 -8.89
N ALA A 59 -9.30 3.69 -9.44
CA ALA A 59 -9.25 5.02 -8.85
C ALA A 59 -9.03 6.03 -9.96
N HIS A 60 -9.75 7.14 -9.91
CA HIS A 60 -9.58 8.24 -10.86
C HIS A 60 -9.66 7.80 -12.33
N GLY A 61 -10.53 6.83 -12.61
CA GLY A 61 -10.72 6.34 -13.97
C GLY A 61 -9.64 5.38 -14.45
N GLN A 62 -8.72 4.98 -13.58
CA GLN A 62 -7.65 4.05 -13.93
C GLN A 62 -7.75 2.77 -13.12
N THR A 63 -7.37 1.66 -13.74
CA THR A 63 -7.29 0.37 -13.09
C THR A 63 -5.84 0.08 -12.73
N THR A 64 -5.61 -0.32 -11.48
CA THR A 64 -4.31 -0.79 -11.03
C THR A 64 -4.41 -2.28 -10.78
N ILE A 65 -3.45 -3.03 -11.32
CA ILE A 65 -3.34 -4.47 -11.13
C ILE A 65 -2.32 -4.70 -10.02
N TRP A 66 -2.69 -5.54 -9.06
CA TRP A 66 -1.86 -5.85 -7.90
C TRP A 66 -1.53 -7.33 -7.87
N LEU A 67 -0.33 -7.66 -7.42
CA LEU A 67 0.12 -9.04 -7.25
C LEU A 67 0.82 -9.14 -5.90
N VAL A 68 0.36 -10.06 -5.05
CA VAL A 68 1.05 -10.32 -3.78
C VAL A 68 2.35 -11.04 -4.08
N LEU A 69 3.47 -10.46 -3.66
CA LEU A 69 4.81 -11.01 -3.93
C LEU A 69 5.27 -11.94 -2.81
N ASP A 70 5.18 -11.47 -1.57
CA ASP A 70 5.55 -12.29 -0.42
C ASP A 70 4.79 -11.82 0.81
N ARG A 71 4.82 -12.67 1.84
CA ARG A 71 4.13 -12.39 3.09
C ARG A 71 4.80 -13.15 4.22
N GLN A 72 4.97 -12.47 5.34
CA GLN A 72 5.26 -13.10 6.62
C GLN A 72 4.30 -12.46 7.61
N TRP A 73 3.30 -13.22 8.05
CA TRP A 73 2.20 -12.68 8.85
C TRP A 73 2.71 -11.92 10.09
N GLY A 74 2.17 -10.73 10.29
CA GLY A 74 2.54 -9.87 11.41
C GLY A 74 3.85 -9.13 11.22
N LYS A 75 4.59 -9.38 10.15
CA LYS A 75 5.90 -8.77 9.94
C LYS A 75 6.03 -8.05 8.61
N ARG A 76 5.55 -8.64 7.53
CA ARG A 76 5.84 -8.10 6.21
C ARG A 76 4.84 -8.56 5.18
N ILE A 77 4.46 -7.67 4.28
CA ILE A 77 3.75 -8.02 3.04
C ILE A 77 4.24 -7.09 1.95
N SER A 78 4.42 -7.63 0.74
CA SER A 78 4.82 -6.81 -0.40
C SER A 78 3.96 -7.14 -1.61
N TYR A 79 3.77 -6.11 -2.43
CA TYR A 79 2.93 -6.16 -3.61
C TYR A 79 3.68 -5.60 -4.80
N ALA A 80 3.50 -6.20 -5.98
CA ALA A 80 3.76 -5.51 -7.23
C ALA A 80 2.47 -4.81 -7.63
N ARG A 81 2.60 -3.66 -8.27
CA ARG A 81 1.44 -2.92 -8.75
C ARG A 81 1.74 -2.34 -10.13
N VAL A 82 0.74 -2.37 -11.00
CA VAL A 82 0.87 -1.82 -12.35
C VAL A 82 -0.41 -1.05 -12.68
N THR A 83 -0.24 0.22 -13.00
CA THR A 83 -1.31 1.02 -13.59
C THR A 83 -0.88 1.23 -15.04
N PRO A 84 -1.44 0.46 -16.00
CA PRO A 84 -0.98 0.49 -17.39
C PRO A 84 -0.97 1.91 -17.96
N GLY A 85 0.11 2.24 -18.67
CA GLY A 85 0.25 3.57 -19.26
C GLY A 85 0.63 4.67 -18.28
N ASP A 86 0.75 4.34 -16.99
CA ASP A 86 1.04 5.33 -15.95
C ASP A 86 2.30 4.96 -15.17
N GLN A 87 2.24 3.94 -14.34
CA GLN A 87 3.39 3.57 -13.51
C GLN A 87 3.35 2.11 -13.12
N ALA A 88 4.52 1.58 -12.73
CA ALA A 88 4.64 0.22 -12.22
C ALA A 88 5.70 0.19 -11.12
N GLY A 89 5.57 -0.75 -10.19
CA GLY A 89 6.55 -0.91 -9.14
C GLY A 89 6.07 -1.77 -8.01
N THR A 90 6.59 -1.51 -6.82
CA THR A 90 6.29 -2.32 -5.64
C THR A 90 5.92 -1.46 -4.45
N VAL A 91 5.14 -2.05 -3.54
CA VAL A 91 4.83 -1.48 -2.23
C VAL A 91 5.20 -2.54 -1.20
N THR A 92 6.00 -2.17 -0.23
CA THR A 92 6.41 -3.08 0.84
C THR A 92 6.04 -2.49 2.18
N ILE A 93 5.42 -3.30 3.02
CA ILE A 93 4.96 -2.89 4.34
C ILE A 93 5.64 -3.80 5.36
N VAL A 94 6.38 -3.20 6.30
CA VAL A 94 7.11 -3.93 7.34
C VAL A 94 6.65 -3.43 8.71
N LEU A 95 6.24 -4.36 9.56
CA LEU A 95 5.74 -4.04 10.89
C LEU A 95 6.75 -4.45 11.95
N SER A 96 6.94 -3.57 12.92
CA SER A 96 7.82 -3.84 14.07
C SER A 96 7.07 -3.50 15.36
N PRO A 97 7.20 -4.33 16.40
CA PRO A 97 6.50 -4.03 17.66
C PRO A 97 7.15 -2.86 18.39
N THR A 98 6.32 -1.99 18.97
CA THR A 98 6.73 -0.92 19.87
C THR A 98 5.83 -1.02 21.10
N GLY A 99 6.21 -1.87 22.06
CA GLY A 99 5.35 -2.20 23.18
C GLY A 99 4.13 -2.96 22.69
N ARG A 100 2.95 -2.44 22.97
CA ARG A 100 1.67 -3.05 22.55
C ARG A 100 1.18 -2.50 21.23
N HIS A 101 1.95 -1.64 20.61
CA HIS A 101 1.60 -0.99 19.35
C HIS A 101 2.55 -1.44 18.26
N SER A 102 2.37 -0.90 17.06
CA SER A 102 3.21 -1.23 15.91
C SER A 102 3.76 0.02 15.26
N GLU A 103 5.01 -0.07 14.85
CA GLU A 103 5.57 0.88 13.88
C GLU A 103 5.47 0.20 12.52
N VAL A 104 4.95 0.91 11.53
CA VAL A 104 4.76 0.36 10.19
C VAL A 104 5.57 1.20 9.21
N GLU A 105 6.55 0.56 8.57
CA GLU A 105 7.34 1.20 7.53
C GLU A 105 6.73 0.87 6.17
N VAL A 106 6.47 1.90 5.38
CA VAL A 106 5.86 1.75 4.06
C VAL A 106 6.84 2.26 3.02
N THR A 107 7.23 1.38 2.09
CA THR A 107 8.16 1.72 1.02
C THR A 107 7.48 1.52 -0.33
N TYR A 108 7.47 2.59 -1.13
CA TYR A 108 7.05 2.53 -2.52
C TYR A 108 8.29 2.64 -3.40
N GLU A 109 8.41 1.74 -4.37
CA GLU A 109 9.43 1.86 -5.41
C GLU A 109 8.67 1.87 -6.73
N LEU A 110 8.61 3.02 -7.38
CA LEU A 110 7.75 3.23 -8.54
C LEU A 110 8.55 3.75 -9.73
N THR A 111 8.19 3.27 -10.92
CA THR A 111 8.74 3.75 -12.18
C THR A 111 7.60 4.32 -13.01
N ALA A 112 7.75 5.56 -13.45
CA ALA A 112 6.79 6.19 -14.35
C ALA A 112 6.96 5.64 -15.77
N LEU A 113 5.85 5.40 -16.45
CA LEU A 113 5.84 4.84 -17.81
C LEU A 113 5.69 5.90 -18.88
N THR A 114 5.40 7.16 -18.50
CA THR A 114 5.27 8.29 -19.42
C THR A 114 5.87 9.54 -18.79
N GLY A 115 6.10 10.57 -19.59
CA GLY A 115 6.58 11.85 -19.06
C GLY A 115 5.57 12.51 -18.14
N ALA A 116 4.30 12.44 -18.48
CA ALA A 116 3.25 13.01 -17.62
C ALA A 116 3.19 12.28 -16.27
N ALA A 117 3.31 10.96 -16.28
CA ALA A 117 3.33 10.17 -15.06
C ALA A 117 4.56 10.48 -14.22
N SER A 118 5.69 10.78 -14.84
CA SER A 118 6.91 11.15 -14.12
C SER A 118 6.69 12.42 -13.27
N SER A 119 5.99 13.41 -13.83
CA SER A 119 5.67 14.63 -13.09
C SER A 119 4.74 14.35 -11.91
N ARG A 120 3.71 13.51 -12.12
CA ARG A 120 2.78 13.13 -11.04
C ARG A 120 3.51 12.34 -9.94
N LEU A 121 4.44 11.48 -10.33
CA LEU A 121 5.21 10.69 -9.39
C LEU A 121 6.12 11.56 -8.53
N ARG A 122 6.68 12.61 -9.12
CA ARG A 122 7.49 13.57 -8.39
C ARG A 122 6.65 14.33 -7.36
N GLU A 123 5.43 14.72 -7.75
CA GLU A 123 4.51 15.36 -6.82
C GLU A 123 4.14 14.42 -5.67
N PHE A 124 3.91 13.16 -5.97
CA PHE A 124 3.63 12.15 -4.96
C PHE A 124 4.81 12.01 -3.99
N ALA A 125 6.05 12.04 -4.52
CA ALA A 125 7.24 11.97 -3.68
C ALA A 125 7.32 13.17 -2.73
N ASP A 126 7.01 14.35 -3.21
CA ASP A 126 7.02 15.56 -2.39
C ASP A 126 5.96 15.51 -1.30
N ASP A 127 4.82 14.91 -1.59
CA ASP A 127 3.68 14.82 -0.66
C ASP A 127 3.69 13.55 0.18
N TYR A 128 4.69 12.69 0.04
CA TYR A 128 4.68 11.39 0.67
C TYR A 128 4.52 11.44 2.20
N PRO A 129 5.21 12.31 2.93
CA PRO A 129 4.99 12.40 4.38
C PRO A 129 3.54 12.72 4.75
N ALA A 130 2.91 13.63 4.02
CA ALA A 130 1.50 13.97 4.24
C ALA A 130 0.59 12.81 3.88
N TYR A 131 0.93 12.07 2.81
CA TYR A 131 0.19 10.91 2.39
C TYR A 131 0.16 9.84 3.49
N LEU A 132 1.31 9.54 4.09
CA LEU A 132 1.36 8.56 5.18
C LEU A 132 0.68 9.07 6.45
N ARG A 133 0.73 10.36 6.72
CA ARG A 133 -0.04 10.91 7.85
C ARG A 133 -1.52 10.68 7.64
N SER A 134 -2.01 10.77 6.39
CA SER A 134 -3.42 10.50 6.11
C SER A 134 -3.78 9.04 6.39
N TRP A 135 -2.85 8.11 6.15
CA TRP A 135 -3.04 6.71 6.51
C TRP A 135 -3.16 6.56 8.03
N GLN A 136 -2.23 7.16 8.76
CA GLN A 136 -2.23 7.06 10.22
C GLN A 136 -3.51 7.64 10.80
N ASP A 137 -3.96 8.79 10.29
CA ASP A 137 -5.19 9.43 10.76
C ASP A 137 -6.41 8.57 10.44
N ALA A 138 -6.49 8.00 9.24
CA ALA A 138 -7.62 7.17 8.84
C ALA A 138 -7.68 5.89 9.69
N ILE A 139 -6.54 5.26 9.94
CA ILE A 139 -6.48 4.06 10.79
C ILE A 139 -6.86 4.42 12.23
N SER A 140 -6.34 5.52 12.77
CA SER A 140 -6.67 5.95 14.13
C SER A 140 -8.16 6.22 14.26
N ALA A 141 -8.77 6.87 13.27
CA ALA A 141 -10.21 7.12 13.26
C ALA A 141 -11.01 5.82 13.25
N ARG A 142 -10.54 4.83 12.47
CA ARG A 142 -11.18 3.51 12.39
C ARG A 142 -11.12 2.79 13.75
N LEU A 143 -9.97 2.84 14.42
CA LEU A 143 -9.77 2.15 15.70
C LEU A 143 -10.52 2.81 16.84
N SER A 144 -10.93 4.07 16.68
CA SER A 144 -11.67 4.81 17.70
C SER A 144 -13.19 4.59 17.64
N ARG A 145 -13.66 3.83 16.65
CA ARG A 145 -15.11 3.57 16.50
C ARG A 145 -15.60 2.45 17.36
#